data_ea21fb70158e68c5ee577f9ab47d37d1
#
_entry.id   ea21fb70158e68c5ee577f9ab47d37d1
#
_cell.length_a   1.000
_cell.length_b   1.000
_cell.length_c   1.000
_cell.angle_alpha   90.00
_cell.angle_beta   90.00
_cell.angle_gamma   90.00
#
_symmetry.space_group_name_H-M   'P 1'
#
loop_
_entity.id
_entity.type
_entity.pdbx_description
1 polymer ?
#
loop_
_entity_poly.entity_id
_entity_poly.type
_entity_poly.pdbx_seq_one_letter_code
_entity_poly.pdbx_strand_id
1 'polypeptide(L)'
;MQSKKNEIWVGVFMLAALLALLFLSLRVADLKSLGTEPTWKLYATFDNIGGLKVSSPVKIGGVVIGRVTDISLDDKTLSPRVTMDISDQYADKIPDTSSLAIRTQGLLGEQFLALNLGFDDPELGSARLKDGGTLRDTKSAMVLEDLIGQFLYKSGDNKNDNQKQGTESAPA
;
A
#
# COMPACT_ATOMS: atom_id res chain seq x y z
N MET A 1 -1.31 59.83 -25.27
CA MET A 1 -2.56 59.03 -25.08
C MET A 1 -2.46 57.55 -25.45
N GLN A 2 -1.25 57.03 -25.71
CA GLN A 2 -1.06 55.58 -26.02
C GLN A 2 -0.82 54.71 -24.79
N SER A 3 -0.50 55.30 -23.65
CA SER A 3 -0.13 54.60 -22.42
C SER A 3 -1.29 53.75 -21.82
N LYS A 4 -2.50 54.25 -21.82
CA LYS A 4 -3.65 53.53 -21.24
C LYS A 4 -4.04 52.25 -21.97
N LYS A 5 -3.84 52.16 -23.28
CA LYS A 5 -4.11 50.95 -24.07
C LYS A 5 -3.09 49.84 -23.71
N ASN A 6 -1.84 50.21 -23.51
CA ASN A 6 -0.79 49.24 -23.18
C ASN A 6 -0.96 48.72 -21.75
N GLU A 7 -1.39 49.57 -20.80
CA GLU A 7 -1.71 49.14 -19.41
C GLU A 7 -2.89 48.14 -19.38
N ILE A 8 -3.94 48.40 -20.17
CA ILE A 8 -5.08 47.47 -20.26
C ILE A 8 -4.63 46.12 -20.86
N TRP A 9 -3.82 46.14 -21.91
CA TRP A 9 -3.30 44.92 -22.54
C TRP A 9 -2.41 44.09 -21.58
N VAL A 10 -1.56 44.74 -20.82
CA VAL A 10 -0.73 44.09 -19.78
C VAL A 10 -1.61 43.49 -18.66
N GLY A 11 -2.65 44.21 -18.22
CA GLY A 11 -3.61 43.73 -17.24
C GLY A 11 -4.37 42.48 -17.71
N VAL A 12 -4.86 42.53 -18.96
CA VAL A 12 -5.55 41.37 -19.56
C VAL A 12 -4.63 40.17 -19.72
N PHE A 13 -3.38 40.39 -20.11
CA PHE A 13 -2.38 39.32 -20.24
C PHE A 13 -2.06 38.69 -18.88
N MET A 14 -1.91 39.52 -17.83
CA MET A 14 -1.64 39.03 -16.47
C MET A 14 -2.82 38.23 -15.91
N LEU A 15 -4.03 38.66 -16.19
CA LEU A 15 -5.26 37.94 -15.81
C LEU A 15 -5.38 36.62 -16.57
N ALA A 16 -5.07 36.60 -17.86
CA ALA A 16 -5.06 35.38 -18.68
C ALA A 16 -3.97 34.37 -18.17
N ALA A 17 -2.80 34.87 -17.80
CA ALA A 17 -1.73 34.03 -17.24
C ALA A 17 -2.15 33.42 -15.88
N LEU A 18 -2.80 34.20 -15.00
CA LEU A 18 -3.32 33.70 -13.73
C LEU A 18 -4.41 32.62 -13.95
N LEU A 19 -5.32 32.83 -14.88
CA LEU A 19 -6.35 31.85 -15.22
C LEU A 19 -5.74 30.57 -15.83
N ALA A 20 -4.73 30.70 -16.69
CA ALA A 20 -4.02 29.56 -17.26
C ALA A 20 -3.30 28.75 -16.18
N LEU A 21 -2.68 29.43 -15.21
CA LEU A 21 -1.97 28.80 -14.09
C LEU A 21 -2.96 28.09 -13.16
N LEU A 22 -4.11 28.71 -12.88
CA LEU A 22 -5.20 28.09 -12.13
C LEU A 22 -5.73 26.84 -12.85
N PHE A 23 -5.95 26.93 -14.16
CA PHE A 23 -6.43 25.80 -14.96
C PHE A 23 -5.40 24.66 -14.98
N LEU A 24 -4.12 24.99 -15.11
CA LEU A 24 -3.04 24.00 -15.06
C LEU A 24 -2.96 23.34 -13.69
N SER A 25 -3.07 24.13 -12.63
CA SER A 25 -3.10 23.62 -11.24
C SER A 25 -4.23 22.63 -11.02
N LEU A 26 -5.43 22.94 -11.50
CA LEU A 26 -6.57 22.03 -11.41
C LEU A 26 -6.39 20.77 -12.27
N ARG A 27 -5.67 20.86 -13.37
CA ARG A 27 -5.34 19.70 -14.22
C ARG A 27 -4.32 18.79 -13.55
N VAL A 28 -3.31 19.35 -12.91
CA VAL A 28 -2.26 18.60 -12.21
C VAL A 28 -2.76 17.98 -10.90
N ALA A 29 -3.70 18.65 -10.23
CA ALA A 29 -4.31 18.13 -8.99
C ALA A 29 -5.11 16.84 -9.17
N ASP A 30 -5.18 16.30 -10.38
CA ASP A 30 -5.86 15.06 -10.75
C ASP A 30 -7.21 14.90 -10.03
N LEU A 31 -8.16 15.77 -10.40
CA LEU A 31 -9.53 15.76 -9.82
C LEU A 31 -10.25 14.40 -9.96
N LYS A 32 -9.71 13.47 -10.75
CA LYS A 32 -10.14 12.07 -10.79
C LYS A 32 -9.89 11.35 -9.46
N SER A 33 -8.94 11.83 -8.65
CA SER A 33 -8.70 11.34 -7.30
C SER A 33 -9.73 11.85 -6.27
N LEU A 34 -10.52 12.85 -6.62
CA LEU A 34 -11.54 13.46 -5.75
C LEU A 34 -12.93 12.82 -5.92
N GLY A 35 -13.00 11.53 -6.24
CA GLY A 35 -14.23 10.78 -5.99
C GLY A 35 -15.32 10.88 -7.03
N THR A 36 -14.99 10.89 -8.34
CA THR A 36 -16.02 10.84 -9.39
C THR A 36 -16.34 9.41 -9.83
N GLU A 37 -15.49 8.43 -9.50
CA GLU A 37 -15.82 7.03 -9.74
C GLU A 37 -16.36 6.40 -8.44
N PRO A 38 -17.46 5.65 -8.52
CA PRO A 38 -17.97 4.95 -7.38
C PRO A 38 -16.89 3.99 -6.86
N THR A 39 -16.62 4.07 -5.58
CA THR A 39 -15.66 3.20 -4.88
C THR A 39 -16.38 2.51 -3.74
N TRP A 40 -15.92 1.34 -3.41
CA TRP A 40 -16.38 0.57 -2.26
C TRP A 40 -15.23 0.37 -1.26
N LYS A 41 -15.57 0.27 0.00
CA LYS A 41 -14.60 0.24 1.10
C LYS A 41 -14.26 -1.18 1.51
N LEU A 42 -12.97 -1.44 1.67
CA LEU A 42 -12.46 -2.64 2.31
C LEU A 42 -11.60 -2.28 3.51
N TYR A 43 -11.61 -3.18 4.47
CA TYR A 43 -10.82 -3.08 5.69
C TYR A 43 -9.84 -4.24 5.78
N ALA A 44 -8.68 -3.99 6.35
CA ALA A 44 -7.72 -5.02 6.69
C ALA A 44 -6.98 -4.63 7.96
N THR A 45 -6.66 -5.60 8.81
CA THR A 45 -5.87 -5.39 10.01
C THR A 45 -4.53 -6.10 9.84
N PHE A 46 -3.45 -5.43 10.22
CA PHE A 46 -2.09 -5.94 10.12
C PHE A 46 -1.43 -5.92 11.50
N ASP A 47 -0.41 -6.75 11.70
CA ASP A 47 0.45 -6.68 12.89
C ASP A 47 1.45 -5.53 12.77
N ASN A 48 1.96 -5.28 11.56
CA ASN A 48 2.90 -4.21 11.26
C ASN A 48 2.69 -3.70 9.84
N ILE A 49 2.48 -2.40 9.70
CA ILE A 49 2.30 -1.75 8.40
C ILE A 49 3.60 -1.21 7.80
N GLY A 50 4.71 -1.21 8.56
CA GLY A 50 5.98 -0.64 8.10
C GLY A 50 5.88 0.82 7.69
N GLY A 51 6.27 1.12 6.46
CA GLY A 51 6.19 2.46 5.86
C GLY A 51 4.96 2.70 4.99
N LEU A 52 3.90 1.90 5.11
CA LEU A 52 2.64 2.12 4.37
C LEU A 52 2.02 3.47 4.75
N LYS A 53 1.51 4.19 3.78
CA LYS A 53 0.94 5.53 3.97
C LYS A 53 -0.46 5.62 3.39
N VAL A 54 -1.20 6.63 3.82
CA VAL A 54 -2.42 7.06 3.13
C VAL A 54 -2.06 7.42 1.68
N SER A 55 -2.93 7.12 0.76
CA SER A 55 -2.75 7.20 -0.70
C SER A 55 -1.84 6.12 -1.32
N SER A 56 -1.27 5.20 -0.53
CA SER A 56 -0.57 4.04 -1.09
C SER A 56 -1.48 3.23 -2.02
N PRO A 57 -0.99 2.81 -3.19
CA PRO A 57 -1.84 2.09 -4.14
C PRO A 57 -2.14 0.65 -3.69
N VAL A 58 -3.35 0.19 -3.98
CA VAL A 58 -3.75 -1.22 -3.90
C VAL A 58 -3.66 -1.82 -5.28
N LYS A 59 -2.96 -2.95 -5.43
CA LYS A 59 -2.68 -3.57 -6.74
C LYS A 59 -3.05 -5.06 -6.76
N ILE A 60 -3.59 -5.50 -7.89
CA ILE A 60 -3.71 -6.93 -8.24
C ILE A 60 -2.80 -7.19 -9.45
N GLY A 61 -1.84 -8.11 -9.32
CA GLY A 61 -0.93 -8.42 -10.43
C GLY A 61 -0.14 -7.22 -10.97
N GLY A 62 0.07 -6.17 -10.16
CA GLY A 62 0.73 -4.94 -10.58
C GLY A 62 -0.21 -3.82 -11.08
N VAL A 63 -1.47 -4.14 -11.36
CA VAL A 63 -2.48 -3.17 -11.81
C VAL A 63 -3.10 -2.47 -10.58
N VAL A 64 -3.15 -1.15 -10.60
CA VAL A 64 -3.77 -0.36 -9.53
C VAL A 64 -5.29 -0.51 -9.61
N ILE A 65 -5.91 -0.98 -8.53
CA ILE A 65 -7.35 -1.17 -8.40
C ILE A 65 -7.99 -0.26 -7.36
N GLY A 66 -7.19 0.40 -6.55
CA GLY A 66 -7.65 1.26 -5.46
C GLY A 66 -6.52 1.94 -4.71
N ARG A 67 -6.85 2.57 -3.60
CA ARG A 67 -5.89 3.30 -2.75
C ARG A 67 -6.26 3.18 -1.28
N VAL A 68 -5.26 3.29 -0.42
CA VAL A 68 -5.44 3.45 1.03
C VAL A 68 -6.00 4.83 1.32
N THR A 69 -7.10 4.90 2.05
CA THR A 69 -7.77 6.16 2.41
C THR A 69 -7.56 6.55 3.86
N ASP A 70 -7.42 5.57 4.75
CA ASP A 70 -7.20 5.84 6.15
C ASP A 70 -6.37 4.73 6.81
N ILE A 71 -5.62 5.10 7.83
CA ILE A 71 -4.85 4.19 8.68
C ILE A 71 -5.09 4.60 10.12
N SER A 72 -5.67 3.70 10.90
CA SER A 72 -5.97 3.90 12.31
C SER A 72 -5.55 2.69 13.14
N LEU A 73 -5.52 2.82 14.46
CA LEU A 73 -5.38 1.68 15.35
C LEU A 73 -6.77 1.20 15.76
N ASP A 74 -6.95 -0.10 15.81
CA ASP A 74 -8.15 -0.71 16.39
C ASP A 74 -8.17 -0.49 17.89
N ASP A 75 -9.27 0.04 18.43
CA ASP A 75 -9.38 0.44 19.83
C ASP A 75 -9.23 -0.75 20.82
N LYS A 76 -9.46 -1.97 20.38
CA LYS A 76 -9.44 -3.15 21.26
C LYS A 76 -8.11 -3.89 21.18
N THR A 77 -7.59 -4.06 19.97
CA THR A 77 -6.40 -4.89 19.71
C THR A 77 -5.13 -4.05 19.58
N LEU A 78 -5.27 -2.72 19.42
CA LEU A 78 -4.19 -1.78 19.10
C LEU A 78 -3.38 -2.19 17.86
N SER A 79 -4.02 -2.97 16.98
CA SER A 79 -3.43 -3.38 15.70
C SER A 79 -3.76 -2.35 14.62
N PRO A 80 -2.83 -2.07 13.70
CA PRO A 80 -3.08 -1.17 12.59
C PRO A 80 -4.22 -1.66 11.70
N ARG A 81 -5.25 -0.84 11.57
CA ARG A 81 -6.39 -1.05 10.68
C ARG A 81 -6.27 -0.12 9.48
N VAL A 82 -6.24 -0.70 8.32
CA VAL A 82 -6.11 0.01 7.03
C VAL A 82 -7.47 0.00 6.34
N THR A 83 -7.94 1.18 5.98
CA THR A 83 -9.12 1.39 5.14
C THR A 83 -8.66 1.68 3.73
N MET A 84 -9.25 1.01 2.76
CA MET A 84 -8.92 1.20 1.36
C MET A 84 -10.18 1.37 0.52
N ASP A 85 -10.12 2.25 -0.46
CA ASP A 85 -11.16 2.43 -1.47
C ASP A 85 -10.75 1.70 -2.74
N ILE A 86 -11.60 0.79 -3.18
CA ILE A 86 -11.42 -0.02 -4.40
C ILE A 86 -12.39 0.49 -5.45
N SER A 87 -11.97 0.59 -6.69
CA SER A 87 -12.83 0.98 -7.81
C SER A 87 -13.98 0.00 -7.98
N ASP A 88 -15.19 0.51 -8.18
CA ASP A 88 -16.43 -0.25 -8.28
C ASP A 88 -16.42 -1.28 -9.41
N GLN A 89 -15.63 -1.08 -10.46
CA GLN A 89 -15.45 -2.06 -11.54
C GLN A 89 -14.92 -3.42 -11.05
N TYR A 90 -14.32 -3.47 -9.86
CA TYR A 90 -13.82 -4.69 -9.20
C TYR A 90 -14.69 -5.13 -8.02
N ALA A 91 -15.82 -4.41 -7.78
CA ALA A 91 -16.81 -4.81 -6.80
C ALA A 91 -17.30 -6.23 -7.10
N ASP A 92 -17.64 -6.98 -6.06
CA ASP A 92 -18.13 -8.35 -6.14
C ASP A 92 -17.22 -9.37 -6.88
N LYS A 93 -15.97 -8.99 -7.18
CA LYS A 93 -14.98 -9.88 -7.83
C LYS A 93 -13.88 -10.36 -6.90
N ILE A 94 -13.87 -9.89 -5.66
CA ILE A 94 -12.84 -10.22 -4.67
C ILE A 94 -13.43 -11.24 -3.70
N PRO A 95 -12.95 -12.50 -3.71
CA PRO A 95 -13.34 -13.50 -2.72
C PRO A 95 -12.81 -13.14 -1.32
N ASP A 96 -13.52 -13.56 -0.28
CA ASP A 96 -13.09 -13.40 1.12
C ASP A 96 -11.87 -14.27 1.49
N THR A 97 -11.57 -15.26 0.66
CA THR A 97 -10.36 -16.08 0.71
C THR A 97 -9.11 -15.38 0.16
N SER A 98 -9.26 -14.15 -0.36
CA SER A 98 -8.15 -13.36 -0.87
C SER A 98 -7.22 -12.90 0.26
N SER A 99 -5.94 -12.79 -0.04
CA SER A 99 -4.92 -12.30 0.90
C SER A 99 -4.38 -10.94 0.51
N LEU A 100 -4.08 -10.13 1.50
CA LEU A 100 -3.53 -8.80 1.34
C LEU A 100 -2.12 -8.74 1.94
N ALA A 101 -1.13 -8.37 1.14
CA ALA A 101 0.25 -8.28 1.57
C ALA A 101 0.80 -6.87 1.37
N ILE A 102 1.58 -6.38 2.33
CA ILE A 102 2.34 -5.15 2.17
C ILE A 102 3.65 -5.50 1.47
N ARG A 103 3.90 -4.86 0.33
CA ARG A 103 5.11 -5.06 -0.47
C ARG A 103 5.80 -3.73 -0.74
N THR A 104 7.11 -3.76 -0.92
CA THR A 104 7.91 -2.61 -1.29
C THR A 104 8.19 -2.64 -2.80
N GLN A 105 8.09 -1.50 -3.43
CA GLN A 105 8.39 -1.36 -4.86
C GLN A 105 9.90 -1.31 -5.08
N GLY A 106 10.48 -2.44 -5.44
CA GLY A 106 11.94 -2.59 -5.49
C GLY A 106 12.55 -2.74 -4.10
N LEU A 107 13.82 -2.39 -3.94
CA LEU A 107 14.56 -2.54 -2.68
C LEU A 107 14.31 -1.40 -1.69
N LEU A 108 14.13 -0.18 -2.18
CA LEU A 108 14.02 1.05 -1.38
C LEU A 108 12.81 1.91 -1.77
N GLY A 109 11.87 1.35 -2.54
CA GLY A 109 10.71 2.06 -3.03
C GLY A 109 9.60 2.23 -2.00
N GLU A 110 8.54 2.92 -2.41
CA GLU A 110 7.34 3.07 -1.59
C GLU A 110 6.63 1.74 -1.39
N GLN A 111 5.95 1.63 -0.25
CA GLN A 111 5.15 0.46 0.06
C GLN A 111 3.76 0.55 -0.57
N PHE A 112 3.25 -0.58 -0.98
CA PHE A 112 1.93 -0.73 -1.57
C PHE A 112 1.24 -2.00 -1.07
N LEU A 113 -0.07 -2.04 -1.21
CA LEU A 113 -0.87 -3.22 -0.90
C LEU A 113 -0.98 -4.11 -2.13
N ALA A 114 -0.50 -5.33 -2.03
CA ALA A 114 -0.68 -6.36 -3.04
C ALA A 114 -1.84 -7.27 -2.63
N LEU A 115 -2.93 -7.22 -3.38
CA LEU A 115 -4.07 -8.10 -3.23
C LEU A 115 -3.86 -9.32 -4.11
N ASN A 116 -3.80 -10.49 -3.48
CA ASN A 116 -3.76 -11.78 -4.16
C ASN A 116 -5.15 -12.40 -4.06
N LEU A 117 -5.78 -12.61 -5.19
CA LEU A 117 -7.10 -13.23 -5.22
C LEU A 117 -7.02 -14.68 -4.73
N GLY A 118 -7.91 -15.04 -3.85
CA GLY A 118 -8.12 -16.41 -3.41
C GLY A 118 -8.98 -17.21 -4.40
N PHE A 119 -9.40 -18.37 -3.97
CA PHE A 119 -10.33 -19.18 -4.75
C PHE A 119 -11.77 -18.65 -4.59
N ASP A 120 -12.51 -18.65 -5.68
CA ASP A 120 -13.93 -18.27 -5.73
C ASP A 120 -14.75 -19.53 -6.00
N ASP A 121 -14.96 -20.31 -4.96
CA ASP A 121 -15.76 -21.53 -5.03
C ASP A 121 -16.79 -21.56 -3.88
N PRO A 122 -18.07 -21.29 -4.19
CA PRO A 122 -19.13 -21.30 -3.20
C PRO A 122 -19.31 -22.67 -2.52
N GLU A 123 -18.97 -23.79 -3.18
CA GLU A 123 -19.08 -25.13 -2.61
C GLU A 123 -18.04 -25.36 -1.51
N LEU A 124 -16.91 -24.66 -1.58
CA LEU A 124 -15.85 -24.67 -0.56
C LEU A 124 -16.04 -23.57 0.50
N GLY A 125 -17.18 -22.85 0.47
CA GLY A 125 -17.54 -21.86 1.46
C GLY A 125 -16.92 -20.47 1.26
N SER A 126 -16.39 -20.16 0.05
CA SER A 126 -15.96 -18.82 -0.26
C SER A 126 -17.15 -17.90 -0.52
N ALA A 127 -17.07 -16.67 -0.02
CA ALA A 127 -18.04 -15.62 -0.27
C ALA A 127 -17.33 -14.43 -0.94
N ARG A 128 -18.06 -13.67 -1.75
CA ARG A 128 -17.51 -12.44 -2.31
C ARG A 128 -17.63 -11.32 -1.31
N LEU A 129 -16.56 -10.55 -1.17
CA LEU A 129 -16.54 -9.39 -0.29
C LEU A 129 -17.50 -8.32 -0.82
N LYS A 130 -18.21 -7.71 0.11
CA LYS A 130 -19.12 -6.59 -0.13
C LYS A 130 -18.52 -5.30 0.41
N ASP A 131 -19.16 -4.18 0.10
CA ASP A 131 -18.80 -2.89 0.68
C ASP A 131 -18.77 -2.98 2.22
N GLY A 132 -17.68 -2.47 2.82
CA GLY A 132 -17.41 -2.62 4.24
C GLY A 132 -16.83 -3.97 4.66
N GLY A 133 -16.49 -4.84 3.71
CA GLY A 133 -15.88 -6.15 3.98
C GLY A 133 -14.49 -6.03 4.60
N THR A 134 -14.10 -7.07 5.35
CA THR A 134 -12.77 -7.13 5.98
C THR A 134 -12.00 -8.32 5.44
N LEU A 135 -10.81 -8.07 4.93
CA LEU A 135 -9.84 -9.12 4.57
C LEU A 135 -9.17 -9.64 5.84
N ARG A 136 -9.22 -10.96 6.02
CA ARG A 136 -8.71 -11.63 7.23
C ARG A 136 -7.29 -12.14 7.04
N ASP A 137 -6.95 -12.59 5.83
CA ASP A 137 -5.60 -13.05 5.52
C ASP A 137 -4.72 -11.86 5.12
N THR A 138 -3.94 -11.38 6.07
CA THR A 138 -3.04 -10.24 5.90
C THR A 138 -1.59 -10.65 6.18
N LYS A 139 -0.69 -10.16 5.34
CA LYS A 139 0.76 -10.34 5.50
C LYS A 139 1.40 -8.99 5.74
N SER A 140 1.95 -8.82 6.93
CA SER A 140 2.63 -7.60 7.36
C SER A 140 3.85 -7.26 6.51
N ALA A 141 4.30 -6.02 6.59
CA ALA A 141 5.53 -5.58 5.93
C ALA A 141 6.73 -6.38 6.45
N MET A 142 7.54 -6.89 5.53
CA MET A 142 8.85 -7.46 5.88
C MET A 142 9.84 -6.32 6.09
N VAL A 143 10.43 -6.26 7.26
CA VAL A 143 11.50 -5.32 7.59
C VAL A 143 12.82 -6.02 7.28
N LEU A 144 13.64 -5.41 6.42
CA LEU A 144 14.91 -6.00 5.98
C LEU A 144 15.86 -6.25 7.16
N GLU A 145 15.79 -5.39 8.18
CA GLU A 145 16.57 -5.49 9.41
C GLU A 145 16.31 -6.80 10.17
N ASP A 146 15.06 -7.25 10.22
CA ASP A 146 14.69 -8.51 10.88
C ASP A 146 15.28 -9.72 10.15
N LEU A 147 15.32 -9.67 8.82
CA LEU A 147 15.94 -10.73 8.01
C LEU A 147 17.46 -10.79 8.21
N ILE A 148 18.13 -9.64 8.28
CA ILE A 148 19.57 -9.55 8.54
C ILE A 148 19.86 -10.05 9.95
N GLY A 149 19.07 -9.64 10.94
CA GLY A 149 19.19 -10.12 12.33
C GLY A 149 19.07 -11.64 12.44
N GLN A 150 18.08 -12.22 11.79
CA GLN A 150 17.85 -13.66 11.76
C GLN A 150 19.01 -14.43 11.07
N PHE A 151 19.52 -13.86 9.97
CA PHE A 151 20.65 -14.48 9.26
C PHE A 151 21.93 -14.43 10.07
N LEU A 152 22.23 -13.32 10.74
CA LEU A 152 23.42 -13.19 11.60
C LEU A 152 23.33 -14.12 12.82
N TYR A 153 22.16 -14.25 13.44
CA TYR A 153 21.93 -15.14 14.56
C TYR A 153 22.16 -16.61 14.18
N LYS A 154 21.57 -17.03 13.04
CA LYS A 154 21.72 -18.40 12.54
C LYS A 154 23.14 -18.73 12.07
N SER A 155 23.87 -17.72 11.57
CA SER A 155 25.30 -17.90 11.20
C SER A 155 26.22 -17.98 12.40
N GLY A 156 25.82 -17.38 13.53
CA GLY A 156 26.57 -17.46 14.80
C GLY A 156 26.49 -18.84 15.47
N ASP A 157 25.32 -19.47 15.39
CA ASP A 157 25.06 -20.76 16.05
C ASP A 157 25.82 -21.93 15.39
N ASN A 158 26.00 -21.88 14.06
CA ASN A 158 26.77 -22.90 13.33
C ASN A 158 28.28 -22.89 13.60
N LYS A 159 28.84 -21.87 14.27
CA LYS A 159 30.26 -21.85 14.65
C LYS A 159 30.56 -22.52 15.98
N ASN A 160 29.57 -22.70 16.85
CA ASN A 160 29.78 -23.32 18.16
C ASN A 160 29.70 -24.84 18.14
N ASP A 161 29.04 -25.47 17.17
CA ASP A 161 28.94 -26.92 17.07
C ASP A 161 30.20 -27.58 16.49
N ASN A 162 31.02 -26.85 15.73
CA ASN A 162 32.28 -27.39 15.19
C ASN A 162 33.47 -27.36 16.16
N GLN A 163 33.36 -26.71 17.31
CA GLN A 163 34.44 -26.70 18.30
C GLN A 163 34.31 -27.79 19.41
N LYS A 164 33.17 -28.48 19.46
CA LYS A 164 32.97 -29.55 20.48
C LYS A 164 33.32 -30.97 20.00
N GLN A 165 33.68 -31.17 18.74
CA GLN A 165 34.05 -32.48 18.20
C GLN A 165 35.55 -32.69 18.02
N GLY A 166 36.41 -31.79 18.52
CA GLY A 166 37.87 -31.86 18.32
C GLY A 166 38.70 -32.33 19.50
N THR A 167 38.11 -32.78 20.63
CA THR A 167 38.89 -33.13 21.82
C THR A 167 38.41 -34.41 22.48
N GLU A 168 38.25 -35.48 21.71
CA GLU A 168 38.14 -36.81 22.30
C GLU A 168 38.66 -37.89 21.34
N SER A 169 39.99 -38.06 21.31
CA SER A 169 40.67 -39.34 21.03
C SER A 169 42.18 -39.21 21.21
N ALA A 170 42.66 -39.52 22.41
CA ALA A 170 44.02 -40.01 22.58
C ALA A 170 43.94 -41.22 23.55
N PRO A 171 44.22 -42.44 23.09
CA PRO A 171 44.48 -43.58 23.99
C PRO A 171 45.95 -43.62 24.36
N ALA A 172 46.16 -43.89 25.62
CA ALA A 172 47.44 -44.36 26.13
C ALA A 172 47.67 -45.82 25.73
#